data_14c885273c93d2e0edbc904ea3e44610
#
_entry.id   14c885273c93d2e0edbc904ea3e44610
#
_cell.length_a   1.000
_cell.length_b   1.000
_cell.length_c   1.000
_cell.angle_alpha   90.00
_cell.angle_beta   90.00
_cell.angle_gamma   90.00
#
_symmetry.space_group_name_H-M   'P 1'
#
loop_
_entity.id
_entity.type
_entity.pdbx_description
1 polymer ?
#
loop_
_entity_poly.entity_id
_entity_poly.type
_entity_poly.pdbx_seq_one_letter_code
_entity_poly.pdbx_strand_id
1 'polypeptide(L)'
;MLSAVASPVHGQSLRVTGEAGYLSEWEVSGNVAESTSGRVREFSGSLTMKHVGLCSQAGPEEKVAEIKLQIAKSSLWPHFHAAMTMDGSKCTFSGKFSDAYSGLMDCADAKGVPITLWIK
;
A
#
# COMPACT_ATOMS: atom_id res chain seq x y z
N MET A 1 11.48 -7.04 -37.52
CA MET A 1 10.98 -6.91 -37.03
C MET A 1 10.78 -6.61 -35.93
N LEU A 2 10.31 -6.18 -35.50
CA LEU A 2 10.15 -5.76 -34.55
C LEU A 2 9.19 -6.05 -33.79
N SER A 3 9.21 -6.43 -33.11
CA SER A 3 8.32 -6.71 -32.23
C SER A 3 8.14 -5.71 -31.37
N ALA A 4 7.43 -4.97 -31.64
CA ALA A 4 6.91 -4.16 -30.73
C ALA A 4 6.29 -4.93 -29.69
N VAL A 5 6.92 -5.14 -28.77
CA VAL A 5 6.32 -5.64 -27.71
C VAL A 5 5.46 -4.64 -27.16
N ALA A 6 4.35 -4.72 -27.40
CA ALA A 6 3.41 -3.99 -26.73
C ALA A 6 3.46 -4.36 -25.31
N SER A 7 4.24 -3.78 -24.61
CA SER A 7 4.07 -3.90 -23.26
C SER A 7 2.73 -3.41 -22.95
N PRO A 8 2.02 -4.14 -22.27
CA PRO A 8 0.76 -3.75 -21.79
C PRO A 8 1.01 -2.50 -21.06
N VAL A 9 0.33 -1.60 -21.40
CA VAL A 9 0.44 -0.44 -20.79
C VAL A 9 -0.16 -0.56 -19.51
N HIS A 10 0.54 -0.98 -18.68
CA HIS A 10 0.09 -0.85 -17.44
C HIS A 10 0.25 0.49 -17.07
N GLY A 11 -0.59 0.90 -16.40
CA GLY A 11 -0.60 2.09 -15.82
C GLY A 11 0.69 2.60 -15.34
N GLN A 12 0.78 3.76 -15.06
CA GLN A 12 1.95 4.43 -14.64
C GLN A 12 2.40 3.92 -13.29
N SER A 13 3.68 3.98 -13.08
CA SER A 13 4.21 3.81 -11.75
C SER A 13 3.87 5.02 -10.91
N LEU A 14 3.24 4.79 -9.78
CA LEU A 14 2.83 5.85 -8.88
C LEU A 14 3.60 5.76 -7.58
N ARG A 15 3.90 6.90 -7.02
CA ARG A 15 4.64 6.95 -5.78
C ARG A 15 3.70 6.82 -4.59
N VAL A 16 4.11 6.02 -3.62
CA VAL A 16 3.38 5.85 -2.37
C VAL A 16 4.19 6.46 -1.25
N THR A 17 3.51 7.27 -0.44
CA THR A 17 4.07 7.74 0.82
C THR A 17 2.98 7.52 1.87
N GLY A 18 3.38 7.39 3.11
CA GLY A 18 2.39 7.19 4.16
C GLY A 18 3.00 6.96 5.50
N GLU A 19 2.13 6.57 6.42
CA GLU A 19 2.55 6.29 7.78
C GLU A 19 1.65 5.22 8.37
N ALA A 20 2.18 4.47 9.32
CA ALA A 20 1.46 3.41 9.99
C ALA A 20 1.85 3.38 11.46
N GLY A 21 0.96 2.82 12.28
CA GLY A 21 1.20 2.69 13.71
C GLY A 21 0.38 3.69 14.52
N TYR A 22 0.22 3.41 15.80
CA TYR A 22 -0.60 4.25 16.68
C TYR A 22 -0.01 5.64 16.89
N LEU A 23 1.30 5.77 16.73
CA LEU A 23 2.00 7.05 16.87
C LEU A 23 2.65 7.46 15.56
N SER A 24 2.20 6.87 14.44
CA SER A 24 2.79 7.11 13.13
C SER A 24 4.28 6.84 13.13
N GLU A 25 4.69 5.81 13.87
CA GLU A 25 6.10 5.51 14.05
C GLU A 25 6.72 4.80 12.86
N TRP A 26 5.91 4.36 11.91
CA TRP A 26 6.40 3.75 10.68
C TRP A 26 6.17 4.68 9.51
N GLU A 27 7.24 4.97 8.78
CA GLU A 27 7.16 5.75 7.56
C GLU A 27 7.11 4.78 6.39
N VAL A 28 6.16 5.00 5.48
CA VAL A 28 5.95 4.10 4.35
C VAL A 28 6.31 4.82 3.06
N SER A 29 7.05 4.16 2.19
CA SER A 29 7.39 4.72 0.90
C SER A 29 7.57 3.61 -0.12
N GLY A 30 7.40 3.94 -1.38
CA GLY A 30 7.60 2.97 -2.44
C GLY A 30 6.91 3.40 -3.71
N ASN A 31 6.79 2.45 -4.62
CA ASN A 31 6.12 2.68 -5.90
C ASN A 31 5.20 1.52 -6.17
N VAL A 32 4.06 1.83 -6.77
CA VAL A 32 3.10 0.81 -7.18
C VAL A 32 2.75 1.04 -8.64
N ALA A 33 2.34 -0.03 -9.29
CA ALA A 33 1.84 0.03 -10.65
C ALA A 33 0.33 -0.07 -10.62
N GLU A 34 -0.30 0.76 -11.43
CA GLU A 34 -1.75 0.76 -11.52
C GLU A 34 -2.20 -0.13 -12.67
N SER A 35 -3.21 -0.95 -12.45
CA SER A 35 -3.86 -1.69 -13.50
C SER A 35 -5.36 -1.61 -13.31
N THR A 36 -6.11 -1.73 -14.39
CA THR A 36 -7.56 -1.69 -14.35
C THR A 36 -8.10 -2.93 -15.00
N SER A 37 -9.02 -3.59 -14.33
CA SER A 37 -9.67 -4.77 -14.86
C SER A 37 -11.16 -4.58 -14.63
N GLY A 38 -11.90 -4.29 -15.71
CA GLY A 38 -13.30 -4.02 -15.58
C GLY A 38 -13.58 -2.78 -14.72
N ARG A 39 -14.28 -2.97 -13.63
CA ARG A 39 -14.61 -1.87 -12.71
C ARG A 39 -13.68 -1.80 -11.51
N VAL A 40 -12.64 -2.62 -11.51
CA VAL A 40 -11.70 -2.66 -10.40
C VAL A 40 -10.40 -2.03 -10.83
N ARG A 41 -9.93 -1.10 -10.02
CA ARG A 41 -8.64 -0.46 -10.20
C ARG A 41 -7.72 -1.05 -9.15
N GLU A 42 -6.55 -1.48 -9.54
CA GLU A 42 -5.64 -2.15 -8.64
C GLU A 42 -4.28 -1.49 -8.65
N PHE A 43 -3.71 -1.31 -7.47
CA PHE A 43 -2.34 -0.85 -7.31
C PHE A 43 -1.55 -1.96 -6.66
N SER A 44 -0.42 -2.31 -7.22
CA SER A 44 0.43 -3.34 -6.63
C SER A 44 1.89 -2.97 -6.74
N GLY A 45 2.67 -3.37 -5.76
CA GLY A 45 4.10 -3.09 -5.73
C GLY A 45 4.73 -3.37 -4.40
N SER A 46 5.96 -2.93 -4.25
CA SER A 46 6.73 -3.11 -3.03
C SER A 46 6.85 -1.80 -2.28
N LEU A 47 6.66 -1.85 -0.99
CA LEU A 47 6.77 -0.70 -0.10
C LEU A 47 7.87 -0.97 0.92
N THR A 48 8.55 0.08 1.32
CA THR A 48 9.51 0.04 2.42
C THR A 48 8.89 0.72 3.61
N MET A 49 8.93 0.06 4.76
CA MET A 49 8.44 0.62 6.01
C MET A 49 9.64 0.83 6.92
N LYS A 50 9.82 2.06 7.36
CA LYS A 50 10.96 2.44 8.18
C LYS A 50 10.45 2.91 9.53
N HIS A 51 10.98 2.34 10.60
CA HIS A 51 10.59 2.71 11.95
C HIS A 51 11.37 3.95 12.35
N VAL A 52 10.66 5.05 12.52
CA VAL A 52 11.31 6.33 12.75
C VAL A 52 11.13 6.89 14.15
N GLY A 53 10.37 6.22 14.98
CA GLY A 53 10.05 6.72 16.30
C GLY A 53 11.01 6.35 17.40
N LEU A 54 12.02 5.51 17.13
CA LEU A 54 12.93 5.07 18.16
C LEU A 54 14.37 5.37 17.81
N CYS A 55 15.10 5.85 18.79
CA CYS A 55 16.52 5.96 18.64
C CYS A 55 17.12 4.61 18.98
N SER A 56 17.61 3.92 17.98
CA SER A 56 18.22 2.63 18.15
C SER A 56 19.68 2.74 17.76
N GLN A 57 20.53 2.07 18.49
CA GLN A 57 21.96 2.07 18.16
C GLN A 57 22.21 1.39 16.83
N ALA A 58 21.35 0.49 16.44
CA ALA A 58 21.50 -0.20 15.17
C ALA A 58 20.88 0.56 14.00
N GLY A 59 20.35 1.75 14.25
CA GLY A 59 19.65 2.52 13.22
C GLY A 59 18.19 2.14 13.12
N PRO A 60 17.46 2.78 12.21
CA PRO A 60 16.04 2.50 12.08
C PRO A 60 15.81 1.11 11.52
N GLU A 61 14.80 0.45 12.03
CA GLU A 61 14.38 -0.84 11.50
C GLU A 61 13.63 -0.61 10.19
N GLU A 62 13.91 -1.44 9.20
CA GLU A 62 13.22 -1.37 7.92
C GLU A 62 12.61 -2.71 7.59
N LYS A 63 11.44 -2.67 7.01
CA LYS A 63 10.77 -3.87 6.50
C LYS A 63 10.30 -3.60 5.08
N VAL A 64 10.29 -4.65 4.27
CA VAL A 64 9.76 -4.57 2.92
C VAL A 64 8.43 -5.28 2.90
N ALA A 65 7.44 -4.63 2.31
CA ALA A 65 6.10 -5.18 2.21
C ALA A 65 5.66 -5.21 0.75
N GLU A 66 4.90 -6.23 0.39
CA GLU A 66 4.25 -6.28 -0.91
C GLU A 66 2.80 -5.88 -0.68
N ILE A 67 2.30 -4.94 -1.48
CA ILE A 67 0.94 -4.46 -1.33
C ILE A 67 0.13 -4.71 -2.60
N LYS A 68 -1.12 -5.04 -2.41
CA LYS A 68 -2.11 -5.08 -3.47
C LYS A 68 -3.36 -4.37 -2.94
N LEU A 69 -3.70 -3.25 -3.54
CA LEU A 69 -4.82 -2.42 -3.10
C LEU A 69 -5.81 -2.33 -4.25
N GLN A 70 -7.07 -2.58 -3.97
CA GLN A 70 -8.13 -2.58 -4.98
C GLN A 70 -9.22 -1.59 -4.61
N ILE A 71 -9.69 -0.85 -5.61
CA ILE A 71 -10.79 0.08 -5.47
C ILE A 71 -11.85 -0.29 -6.49
N ALA A 72 -13.09 -0.46 -6.01
CA ALA A 72 -14.21 -0.68 -6.91
C ALA A 72 -14.79 0.64 -7.33
N LYS A 73 -14.97 0.84 -8.63
CA LYS A 73 -15.41 2.12 -9.17
C LYS A 73 -16.91 2.34 -9.12
N SER A 74 -17.68 1.36 -8.73
CA SER A 74 -19.13 1.43 -8.92
C SER A 74 -19.91 2.02 -7.75
N SER A 75 -19.24 2.55 -6.76
CA SER A 75 -19.92 2.97 -5.56
C SER A 75 -19.96 4.48 -5.44
N LEU A 76 -21.05 5.00 -4.89
CA LEU A 76 -21.12 6.40 -4.53
C LEU A 76 -20.10 6.73 -3.44
N TRP A 77 -19.68 5.71 -2.71
CA TRP A 77 -18.69 5.87 -1.64
C TRP A 77 -17.54 4.94 -1.99
N PRO A 78 -16.46 5.47 -2.53
CA PRO A 78 -15.35 4.60 -2.91
C PRO A 78 -14.75 3.93 -1.69
N HIS A 79 -14.74 2.63 -1.72
CA HIS A 79 -14.11 1.82 -0.70
C HIS A 79 -12.93 1.10 -1.31
N PHE A 80 -11.93 0.83 -0.52
CA PHE A 80 -10.78 0.07 -0.96
C PHE A 80 -10.53 -1.11 -0.03
N HIS A 81 -9.88 -2.12 -0.58
CA HIS A 81 -9.37 -3.26 0.17
C HIS A 81 -7.91 -3.43 -0.17
N ALA A 82 -7.09 -3.64 0.83
CA ALA A 82 -5.67 -3.83 0.60
C ALA A 82 -5.17 -5.04 1.37
N ALA A 83 -4.23 -5.74 0.78
CA ALA A 83 -3.51 -6.82 1.42
C ALA A 83 -2.04 -6.52 1.33
N MET A 84 -1.33 -6.72 2.45
CA MET A 84 0.11 -6.55 2.50
C MET A 84 0.74 -7.79 3.08
N THR A 85 1.88 -8.16 2.54
CA THR A 85 2.66 -9.26 3.09
C THR A 85 4.00 -8.71 3.55
N MET A 86 4.31 -8.88 4.84
CA MET A 86 5.55 -8.44 5.44
C MET A 86 6.17 -9.61 6.19
N ASP A 87 7.40 -9.95 5.85
CA ASP A 87 8.12 -11.02 6.55
C ASP A 87 7.29 -12.31 6.65
N GLY A 88 6.56 -12.63 5.59
CA GLY A 88 5.71 -13.81 5.60
C GLY A 88 4.39 -13.65 6.31
N SER A 89 4.15 -12.54 6.98
CA SER A 89 2.89 -12.29 7.65
C SER A 89 1.96 -11.52 6.75
N LYS A 90 0.70 -11.91 6.73
CA LYS A 90 -0.28 -11.26 5.89
C LYS A 90 -1.10 -10.29 6.72
N CYS A 91 -1.23 -9.08 6.21
CA CYS A 91 -2.03 -8.04 6.83
C CYS A 91 -3.07 -7.57 5.84
N THR A 92 -4.22 -7.14 6.34
CA THR A 92 -5.28 -6.59 5.48
C THR A 92 -5.81 -5.31 6.10
N PHE A 93 -6.20 -4.39 5.25
CA PHE A 93 -6.90 -3.21 5.72
C PHE A 93 -7.86 -2.72 4.63
N SER A 94 -8.89 -2.02 5.06
CA SER A 94 -9.87 -1.49 4.15
C SER A 94 -10.41 -0.20 4.73
N GLY A 95 -11.08 0.59 3.91
CA GLY A 95 -11.63 1.84 4.36
C GLY A 95 -12.23 2.61 3.21
N LYS A 96 -12.52 3.87 3.48
CA LYS A 96 -13.02 4.78 2.48
C LYS A 96 -11.86 5.57 1.92
N PHE A 97 -11.90 5.78 0.62
CA PHE A 97 -10.91 6.61 -0.03
C PHE A 97 -11.46 8.04 -0.10
N SER A 98 -10.69 9.00 0.35
CA SER A 98 -10.99 10.40 0.07
C SER A 98 -9.70 11.01 -0.49
N ASP A 99 -8.94 11.77 0.28
CA ASP A 99 -7.65 12.26 -0.19
C ASP A 99 -6.56 11.23 0.01
N ALA A 100 -6.80 10.27 0.88
CA ALA A 100 -5.84 9.25 1.23
C ALA A 100 -6.54 7.93 1.48
N TYR A 101 -5.77 6.86 1.44
CA TYR A 101 -6.27 5.52 1.76
C TYR A 101 -5.98 5.27 3.23
N SER A 102 -6.98 5.44 4.06
CA SER A 102 -6.83 5.31 5.51
C SER A 102 -7.69 4.18 6.04
N GLY A 103 -7.16 3.42 6.97
CA GLY A 103 -7.91 2.34 7.59
C GLY A 103 -7.17 1.76 8.77
N LEU A 104 -7.71 0.68 9.30
CA LEU A 104 -7.09 -0.06 10.38
C LEU A 104 -6.60 -1.39 9.82
N MET A 105 -5.33 -1.65 10.00
CA MET A 105 -4.69 -2.84 9.45
C MET A 105 -4.72 -3.95 10.48
N ASP A 106 -5.12 -5.14 10.05
CA ASP A 106 -5.13 -6.33 10.88
C ASP A 106 -4.11 -7.32 10.34
N CYS A 107 -3.19 -7.70 11.19
CA CYS A 107 -2.18 -8.70 10.88
C CYS A 107 -2.36 -9.90 11.80
N ALA A 108 -1.61 -10.96 11.57
CA ALA A 108 -1.70 -12.15 12.40
C ALA A 108 -1.32 -11.85 13.85
N ASP A 109 -0.38 -10.94 14.05
CA ASP A 109 0.15 -10.65 15.38
C ASP A 109 -0.26 -9.28 15.92
N ALA A 110 -1.01 -8.48 15.17
CA ALA A 110 -1.42 -7.16 15.62
C ALA A 110 -2.72 -6.78 14.93
N LYS A 111 -3.63 -6.20 15.66
CA LYS A 111 -4.94 -5.82 15.15
C LYS A 111 -5.17 -4.34 15.33
N GLY A 112 -5.92 -3.74 14.40
CA GLY A 112 -6.33 -2.36 14.52
C GLY A 112 -5.23 -1.34 14.44
N VAL A 113 -4.20 -1.61 13.62
CA VAL A 113 -3.06 -0.70 13.49
C VAL A 113 -3.42 0.37 12.46
N PRO A 114 -3.45 1.65 12.83
CA PRO A 114 -3.80 2.69 11.87
C PRO A 114 -2.76 2.77 10.75
N ILE A 115 -3.24 2.95 9.53
CA ILE A 115 -2.36 3.12 8.38
C ILE A 115 -3.00 4.14 7.43
N THR A 116 -2.19 5.02 6.87
CA THR A 116 -2.64 6.00 5.90
C THR A 116 -1.62 6.06 4.77
N LEU A 117 -2.11 5.92 3.55
CA LEU A 117 -1.26 5.95 2.36
C LEU A 117 -1.74 7.02 1.39
N TRP A 118 -0.80 7.72 0.79
CA TRP A 118 -1.05 8.64 -0.30
C TRP A 118 -0.40 8.05 -1.54
N ILE A 119 -1.18 7.89 -2.61
CA ILE A 119 -0.69 7.33 -3.87
C ILE A 119 -0.85 8.41 -4.94
N LYS A 120 0.25 8.82 -5.52
CA LYS A 120 0.22 9.89 -6.53
C LYS A 120 1.04 9.52 -7.76
#